data_c89d11f4182e566ff11a4c5c36f0fe75
#
_entry.id   c89d11f4182e566ff11a4c5c36f0fe75
#
_cell.length_a   1.000
_cell.length_b   1.000
_cell.length_c   1.000
_cell.angle_alpha   90.00
_cell.angle_beta   90.00
_cell.angle_gamma   90.00
#
_symmetry.space_group_name_H-M   'P 1'
#
loop_
_entity.id
_entity.type
_entity.pdbx_description
1 polymer ?
#
loop_
_entity_poly.entity_id
_entity_poly.type
_entity_poly.pdbx_seq_one_letter_code
_entity_poly.pdbx_strand_id
1 'polypeptide(L)'
;MPISLTGITTASILMCTAIGVSLASAQDNSVRSVDQYTCKDIMREAGASRDVSIAFVHGYLLGKSGATTFNIELLHRQTDAFINRCLDNPNEKALNAMMKIKG
;
A
#
# COMPACT_ATOMS: atom_id res chain seq x y z
N MET A 1 36.74 2.50 -49.99
CA MET A 1 36.46 2.39 -49.59
C MET A 1 36.03 2.40 -48.47
N PRO A 2 35.86 2.57 -48.09
CA PRO A 2 35.70 2.65 -47.00
C PRO A 2 34.69 2.76 -46.27
N ILE A 3 34.38 2.76 -46.00
CA ILE A 3 33.69 2.89 -45.50
C ILE A 3 32.91 2.62 -44.79
N SER A 4 32.44 2.70 -44.67
CA SER A 4 31.63 2.47 -44.10
C SER A 4 31.35 2.21 -43.01
N LEU A 5 31.27 1.80 -42.70
CA LEU A 5 31.11 1.48 -41.68
C LEU A 5 30.50 1.93 -40.73
N THR A 6 30.55 2.41 -40.51
CA THR A 6 30.13 3.17 -39.68
C THR A 6 28.83 3.18 -39.22
N GLY A 7 27.94 3.43 -39.63
CA GLY A 7 26.68 3.63 -39.12
C GLY A 7 26.20 2.60 -38.17
N ILE A 8 26.72 1.58 -38.25
CA ILE A 8 26.36 0.55 -37.44
C ILE A 8 26.28 0.80 -36.05
N THR A 9 27.18 1.36 -35.52
CA THR A 9 27.22 1.50 -34.11
C THR A 9 26.08 2.17 -33.50
N THR A 10 25.55 3.09 -34.13
CA THR A 10 24.51 3.82 -33.52
C THR A 10 23.36 3.03 -33.07
N ALA A 11 22.99 2.09 -33.77
CA ALA A 11 21.81 1.34 -33.41
C ALA A 11 21.83 0.77 -32.01
N SER A 12 22.89 0.28 -31.63
CA SER A 12 22.91 -0.39 -30.37
C SER A 12 22.60 0.50 -29.21
N ILE A 13 22.96 1.72 -29.29
CA ILE A 13 22.72 2.60 -28.19
C ILE A 13 21.27 2.78 -27.86
N LEU A 14 20.49 2.88 -28.84
CA LEU A 14 19.09 3.13 -28.65
C LEU A 14 18.41 2.09 -27.81
N MET A 15 18.74 0.92 -28.01
CA MET A 15 18.09 -0.11 -27.29
C MET A 15 18.25 -0.03 -25.82
N CYS A 16 19.38 0.27 -25.39
CA CYS A 16 19.62 0.30 -23.96
C CYS A 16 18.74 1.27 -23.25
N THR A 17 18.57 2.42 -23.81
CA THR A 17 17.77 3.41 -23.15
C THR A 17 16.34 3.01 -22.98
N ALA A 18 15.79 2.41 -23.94
CA ALA A 18 14.40 2.07 -23.90
C ALA A 18 14.11 1.12 -22.76
N ILE A 19 14.96 0.21 -22.56
CA ILE A 19 14.73 -0.79 -21.55
C ILE A 19 14.73 -0.22 -20.18
N GLY A 20 15.65 0.63 -19.87
CA GLY A 20 15.76 1.14 -18.53
C GLY A 20 14.54 1.89 -18.08
N VAL A 21 13.95 2.61 -18.95
CA VAL A 21 12.82 3.44 -18.61
C VAL A 21 11.61 2.64 -18.19
N SER A 22 11.28 1.65 -18.93
CA SER A 22 10.04 0.96 -18.66
C SER A 22 10.05 0.24 -17.34
N LEU A 23 11.18 -0.18 -16.87
CA LEU A 23 11.21 -0.89 -15.62
C LEU A 23 10.97 -0.01 -14.44
N ALA A 24 11.46 1.18 -14.49
CA ALA A 24 11.40 2.04 -13.32
C ALA A 24 10.00 2.44 -12.94
N SER A 25 9.14 2.60 -13.87
CA SER A 25 7.85 3.18 -13.55
C SER A 25 6.84 2.18 -13.07
N ALA A 26 7.13 0.93 -13.18
CA ALA A 26 6.05 0.01 -13.01
C ALA A 26 5.83 -0.48 -11.61
N GLN A 27 6.70 -0.13 -10.73
CA GLN A 27 6.74 -1.02 -9.63
C GLN A 27 6.42 -0.61 -8.25
N ASP A 28 5.92 0.53 -8.02
CA ASP A 28 5.71 0.92 -6.65
C ASP A 28 4.36 0.48 -6.11
N ASN A 29 4.29 -0.77 -5.71
CA ASN A 29 3.08 -1.31 -5.12
C ASN A 29 3.02 -1.14 -3.62
N SER A 30 4.01 -0.50 -3.04
CA SER A 30 4.04 -0.32 -1.61
C SER A 30 3.34 0.96 -1.15
N VAL A 31 3.02 1.84 -2.07
CA VAL A 31 2.31 3.06 -1.72
C VAL A 31 0.82 2.76 -1.61
N ARG A 32 0.22 3.23 -0.53
CA ARG A 32 -1.21 3.05 -0.29
C ARG A 32 -1.85 4.39 0.05
N SER A 33 -3.12 4.52 -0.31
CA SER A 33 -3.90 5.69 0.07
C SER A 33 -4.87 5.27 1.16
N VAL A 34 -4.78 5.90 2.30
CA VAL A 34 -5.53 5.45 3.47
C VAL A 34 -7.04 5.54 3.26
N ASP A 35 -7.49 6.48 2.47
CA ASP A 35 -8.91 6.65 2.19
C ASP A 35 -9.42 5.75 1.07
N GLN A 36 -8.53 5.10 0.34
CA GLN A 36 -8.91 4.16 -0.70
C GLN A 36 -8.67 2.70 -0.30
N TYR A 37 -7.97 2.50 0.77
CA TYR A 37 -7.59 1.17 1.22
C TYR A 37 -8.83 0.41 1.68
N THR A 38 -9.00 -0.80 1.18
CA THR A 38 -10.18 -1.61 1.53
C THR A 38 -9.80 -2.70 2.50
N CYS A 39 -10.83 -3.29 3.10
CA CYS A 39 -10.65 -4.46 3.95
C CYS A 39 -9.89 -5.57 3.21
N LYS A 40 -10.23 -5.79 1.95
CA LYS A 40 -9.56 -6.82 1.15
C LYS A 40 -8.07 -6.51 0.99
N ASP A 41 -7.74 -5.26 0.80
CA ASP A 41 -6.33 -4.87 0.65
C ASP A 41 -5.55 -5.19 1.91
N ILE A 42 -6.10 -4.90 3.07
CA ILE A 42 -5.46 -5.22 4.34
C ILE A 42 -5.35 -6.72 4.55
N MET A 43 -6.40 -7.45 4.25
CA MET A 43 -6.41 -8.89 4.46
C MET A 43 -5.42 -9.62 3.54
N ARG A 44 -5.06 -9.02 2.43
CA ARG A 44 -4.06 -9.58 1.53
C ARG A 44 -2.63 -9.37 2.00
N GLU A 45 -2.41 -8.44 2.91
CA GLU A 45 -1.08 -8.20 3.43
C GLU A 45 -0.67 -9.38 4.29
N ALA A 46 0.61 -9.68 4.29
CA ALA A 46 1.11 -10.79 5.09
C ALA A 46 1.50 -10.32 6.47
N GLY A 47 1.29 -11.16 7.45
CA GLY A 47 1.82 -11.03 8.79
C GLY A 47 2.12 -9.62 9.27
N ALA A 48 3.39 -9.32 9.35
CA ALA A 48 3.85 -8.05 9.89
C ALA A 48 3.35 -6.84 9.11
N SER A 49 3.24 -6.96 7.80
CA SER A 49 2.74 -5.85 6.98
C SER A 49 1.29 -5.55 7.30
N ARG A 50 0.49 -6.57 7.53
CA ARG A 50 -0.91 -6.37 7.92
C ARG A 50 -1.00 -5.67 9.27
N ASP A 51 -0.18 -6.09 10.21
CA ASP A 51 -0.18 -5.48 11.54
C ASP A 51 0.18 -4.00 11.47
N VAL A 52 1.16 -3.67 10.65
CA VAL A 52 1.56 -2.29 10.45
C VAL A 52 0.43 -1.47 9.84
N SER A 53 -0.24 -2.04 8.83
CA SER A 53 -1.34 -1.34 8.17
C SER A 53 -2.50 -1.09 9.13
N ILE A 54 -2.84 -2.07 9.94
CA ILE A 54 -3.92 -1.92 10.92
C ILE A 54 -3.55 -0.88 11.97
N ALA A 55 -2.31 -0.93 12.46
CA ALA A 55 -1.84 0.06 13.43
C ALA A 55 -1.89 1.47 12.84
N PHE A 56 -1.54 1.59 11.56
CA PHE A 56 -1.61 2.88 10.89
C PHE A 56 -3.04 3.40 10.83
N VAL A 57 -4.00 2.55 10.53
CA VAL A 57 -5.41 2.95 10.48
C VAL A 57 -5.88 3.43 11.87
N HIS A 58 -5.51 2.71 12.91
CA HIS A 58 -5.80 3.16 14.28
C HIS A 58 -5.22 4.54 14.55
N GLY A 59 -3.94 4.72 14.25
CA GLY A 59 -3.26 5.99 14.51
C GLY A 59 -3.81 7.14 13.69
N TYR A 60 -4.16 6.86 12.44
CA TYR A 60 -4.74 7.86 11.58
C TYR A 60 -6.04 8.40 12.16
N LEU A 61 -6.92 7.52 12.61
CA LEU A 61 -8.20 7.93 13.19
C LEU A 61 -8.01 8.63 14.53
N LEU A 62 -7.08 8.16 15.34
CA LEU A 62 -6.76 8.82 16.59
C LEU A 62 -6.29 10.24 16.34
N GLY A 63 -5.38 10.42 15.39
CA GLY A 63 -4.87 11.74 15.05
C GLY A 63 -5.95 12.66 14.53
N LYS A 64 -6.86 12.14 13.72
CA LYS A 64 -7.96 12.95 13.21
C LYS A 64 -8.90 13.39 14.31
N SER A 65 -9.03 12.62 15.36
CA SER A 65 -9.89 12.99 16.48
C SER A 65 -9.23 13.99 17.43
N GLY A 66 -7.96 14.27 17.23
CA GLY A 66 -7.22 15.19 18.08
C GLY A 66 -6.72 14.58 19.37
N ALA A 67 -6.94 13.28 19.57
CA ALA A 67 -6.48 12.61 20.77
C ALA A 67 -5.03 12.19 20.64
N THR A 68 -4.36 12.06 21.75
CA THR A 68 -2.96 11.66 21.80
C THR A 68 -2.71 10.47 22.71
N THR A 69 -3.74 10.00 23.40
CA THR A 69 -3.60 8.86 24.31
C THR A 69 -4.43 7.69 23.80
N PHE A 70 -3.97 6.50 24.06
CA PHE A 70 -4.68 5.32 23.67
C PHE A 70 -4.45 4.19 24.67
N ASN A 71 -5.33 3.22 24.65
CA ASN A 71 -5.27 2.05 25.52
C ASN A 71 -4.91 0.83 24.71
N ILE A 72 -3.81 0.18 25.05
CA ILE A 72 -3.29 -0.96 24.29
C ILE A 72 -4.28 -2.13 24.28
N GLU A 73 -4.88 -2.42 25.42
CA GLU A 73 -5.83 -3.53 25.49
C GLU A 73 -7.04 -3.29 24.59
N LEU A 74 -7.51 -2.04 24.58
CA LEU A 74 -8.63 -1.68 23.74
C LEU A 74 -8.24 -1.79 22.26
N LEU A 75 -7.04 -1.37 21.90
CA LEU A 75 -6.57 -1.50 20.52
C LEU A 75 -6.54 -2.95 20.08
N HIS A 76 -6.10 -3.86 20.95
CA HIS A 76 -6.09 -5.28 20.62
C HIS A 76 -7.52 -5.77 20.33
N ARG A 77 -8.46 -5.44 21.20
CA ARG A 77 -9.86 -5.88 20.99
C ARG A 77 -10.44 -5.27 19.72
N GLN A 78 -10.15 -4.01 19.47
CA GLN A 78 -10.62 -3.35 18.26
C GLN A 78 -9.99 -3.93 17.00
N THR A 79 -8.73 -4.33 17.07
CA THR A 79 -8.06 -4.98 15.96
C THR A 79 -8.71 -6.32 15.64
N ASP A 80 -9.01 -7.11 16.64
CA ASP A 80 -9.67 -8.39 16.42
C ASP A 80 -11.05 -8.19 15.80
N ALA A 81 -11.81 -7.26 16.32
CA ALA A 81 -13.13 -6.95 15.77
C ALA A 81 -13.04 -6.42 14.34
N PHE A 82 -12.03 -5.61 14.06
CA PHE A 82 -11.79 -5.08 12.73
C PHE A 82 -11.48 -6.19 11.73
N ILE A 83 -10.62 -7.12 12.11
CA ILE A 83 -10.28 -8.24 11.24
C ILE A 83 -11.53 -9.06 10.94
N ASN A 84 -12.32 -9.38 11.96
CA ASN A 84 -13.54 -10.13 11.74
C ASN A 84 -14.51 -9.38 10.82
N ARG A 85 -14.63 -8.09 11.00
CA ARG A 85 -15.49 -7.29 10.13
C ARG A 85 -14.98 -7.27 8.70
N CYS A 86 -13.68 -7.16 8.52
CA CYS A 86 -13.09 -7.13 7.18
C CYS A 86 -13.25 -8.46 6.46
N LEU A 87 -13.19 -9.56 7.17
CA LEU A 87 -13.42 -10.86 6.55
C LEU A 87 -14.83 -10.98 6.01
N ASP A 88 -15.80 -10.38 6.69
CA ASP A 88 -17.19 -10.41 6.24
C ASP A 88 -17.52 -9.32 5.22
N ASN A 89 -16.72 -8.28 5.17
CA ASN A 89 -17.00 -7.11 4.32
C ASN A 89 -15.74 -6.69 3.53
N PRO A 90 -15.29 -7.53 2.62
CA PRO A 90 -13.99 -7.28 1.96
C PRO A 90 -13.93 -6.02 1.11
N ASN A 91 -15.07 -5.55 0.64
CA ASN A 91 -15.08 -4.36 -0.20
C ASN A 91 -15.28 -3.07 0.57
N GLU A 92 -15.45 -3.16 1.87
CA GLU A 92 -15.61 -1.97 2.71
C GLU A 92 -14.29 -1.22 2.80
N LYS A 93 -14.35 0.11 2.87
CA LYS A 93 -13.15 0.89 3.11
C LYS A 93 -12.64 0.62 4.51
N ALA A 94 -11.34 0.45 4.64
CA ALA A 94 -10.74 0.13 5.93
C ALA A 94 -11.04 1.20 6.98
N LEU A 95 -10.99 2.48 6.59
CA LEU A 95 -11.32 3.54 7.53
C LEU A 95 -12.74 3.43 8.04
N ASN A 96 -13.68 3.13 7.14
CA ASN A 96 -15.09 3.02 7.54
C ASN A 96 -15.29 1.84 8.47
N ALA A 97 -14.65 0.73 8.18
CA ALA A 97 -14.74 -0.45 9.02
C ALA A 97 -14.22 -0.16 10.43
N MET A 98 -13.06 0.48 10.50
CA MET A 98 -12.47 0.80 11.80
C MET A 98 -13.31 1.84 12.55
N MET A 99 -13.86 2.82 11.85
CA MET A 99 -14.72 3.80 12.48
C MET A 99 -15.93 3.15 13.13
N LYS A 100 -16.51 2.17 12.48
CA LYS A 100 -17.64 1.43 13.06
C LYS A 100 -17.25 0.63 14.28
N ILE A 101 -16.04 0.09 14.30
CA ILE A 101 -15.54 -0.64 15.44
C ILE A 101 -15.29 0.29 16.63
N LYS A 102 -14.75 1.46 16.35
CA LYS A 102 -14.45 2.38 17.43
C LYS A 102 -15.67 3.10 17.99
N GLY A 103 -16.71 3.10 17.22
CA GLY A 103 -17.96 3.74 17.64
C GLY A 103 -17.95 5.18 17.34
#